data_406a8d2d8198f0f92da0c3d99d49c08e
#
_entry.id   406a8d2d8198f0f92da0c3d99d49c08e
#
_cell.length_a   1.000
_cell.length_b   1.000
_cell.length_c   1.000
_cell.angle_alpha   90.00
_cell.angle_beta   90.00
_cell.angle_gamma   90.00
#
_symmetry.space_group_name_H-M   'P 1'
#
loop_
_entity.id
_entity.type
_entity.pdbx_description
1 polymer ?
#
loop_
_entity_poly.entity_id
_entity_poly.type
_entity_poly.pdbx_seq_one_letter_code
_entity_poly.pdbx_strand_id
1 'polypeptide(L)'
;LGGDHVDQILFKKLLFPILGKGERWRRAGEDREIETAFPFEDYEDFLLNWAVSYMLNQNKYTTPLMQRMAYDDEAAVKFRRLYDLIKNNYSYLVFQCLKDLKATLSSEESAILDIPELDIELEVTRVQFEEFIQELLNKFQRAISDLLNRAGLQSHEIQLVIRTGGSSLIPAVKRILDEQFAGKVVEHDPFSSVAAGLAIAEYRNLGQKL
;
A
#
# COMPACT_ATOMS: atom_id res chain seq x y z
N LEU A 1 7.06 -7.34 6.20
CA LEU A 1 6.81 -6.04 5.58
C LEU A 1 7.07 -6.15 4.07
N GLY A 2 6.04 -6.42 3.29
CA GLY A 2 6.14 -6.37 1.83
C GLY A 2 5.82 -4.94 1.34
N GLY A 3 6.56 -4.41 0.36
CA GLY A 3 6.30 -3.10 -0.23
C GLY A 3 4.87 -2.96 -0.76
N ASP A 4 4.37 -3.98 -1.45
CA ASP A 4 3.02 -4.00 -2.00
C ASP A 4 1.92 -3.90 -0.93
N HIS A 5 2.15 -4.48 0.27
CA HIS A 5 1.19 -4.38 1.36
C HIS A 5 1.13 -2.95 1.94
N VAL A 6 2.25 -2.25 2.00
CA VAL A 6 2.28 -0.83 2.37
C VAL A 6 1.50 -0.01 1.33
N ASP A 7 1.73 -0.27 0.04
CA ASP A 7 1.03 0.43 -1.04
C ASP A 7 -0.49 0.20 -0.99
N GLN A 8 -0.95 -1.02 -0.68
CA GLN A 8 -2.36 -1.33 -0.47
C GLN A 8 -2.96 -0.58 0.74
N ILE A 9 -2.20 -0.43 1.82
CA ILE A 9 -2.66 0.36 2.99
C ILE A 9 -2.79 1.83 2.62
N LEU A 10 -1.81 2.40 1.92
CA LEU A 10 -1.89 3.76 1.42
C LEU A 10 -3.09 3.95 0.50
N PHE A 11 -3.32 3.03 -0.44
CA PHE A 11 -4.50 3.06 -1.29
C PHE A 11 -5.79 3.09 -0.47
N LYS A 12 -5.94 2.21 0.51
CA LYS A 12 -7.12 2.16 1.39
C LYS A 12 -7.31 3.44 2.18
N LYS A 13 -6.24 3.95 2.79
CA LYS A 13 -6.34 5.08 3.71
C LYS A 13 -6.53 6.42 3.01
N LEU A 14 -5.87 6.61 1.87
CA LEU A 14 -5.88 7.88 1.14
C LEU A 14 -6.97 7.92 0.07
N LEU A 15 -7.16 6.83 -0.69
CA LEU A 15 -7.98 6.89 -1.89
C LEU A 15 -9.40 6.37 -1.69
N PHE A 16 -9.65 5.34 -0.89
CA PHE A 16 -11.00 4.83 -0.71
C PHE A 16 -12.02 5.91 -0.29
N PRO A 17 -11.71 6.82 0.66
CA PRO A 17 -12.65 7.89 1.03
C PRO A 17 -13.01 8.84 -0.11
N ILE A 18 -12.05 9.12 -0.98
CA ILE A 18 -12.20 10.05 -2.12
C ILE A 18 -12.66 9.36 -3.41
N LEU A 19 -12.76 8.03 -3.38
CA LEU A 19 -13.35 7.19 -4.43
C LEU A 19 -14.76 6.72 -4.08
N GLY A 20 -15.35 7.18 -2.96
CA GLY A 20 -16.75 6.95 -2.61
C GLY A 20 -17.00 5.87 -1.56
N LYS A 21 -15.96 5.34 -0.88
CA LYS A 21 -16.17 4.45 0.25
C LYS A 21 -16.89 5.17 1.40
N GLY A 22 -17.95 4.52 1.90
CA GLY A 22 -18.78 5.06 2.98
C GLY A 22 -19.93 5.94 2.49
N GLU A 23 -20.02 6.24 1.19
CA GLU A 23 -21.12 6.99 0.60
C GLU A 23 -22.40 6.14 0.52
N ARG A 24 -23.54 6.83 0.41
CA ARG A 24 -24.85 6.22 0.29
C ARG A 24 -25.39 6.34 -1.13
N TRP A 25 -26.30 5.44 -1.49
CA TRP A 25 -26.98 5.48 -2.78
C TRP A 25 -28.41 4.94 -2.67
N ARG A 26 -29.20 5.19 -3.72
CA ARG A 26 -30.54 4.61 -3.91
C ARG A 26 -30.45 3.61 -5.05
N ARG A 27 -30.95 2.40 -4.83
CA ARG A 27 -31.03 1.39 -5.89
C ARG A 27 -32.13 1.79 -6.89
N ALA A 28 -31.81 1.78 -8.18
CA ALA A 28 -32.83 2.02 -9.23
C ALA A 28 -33.86 0.90 -9.20
N GLY A 29 -35.16 1.27 -9.26
CA GLY A 29 -36.29 0.34 -9.37
C GLY A 29 -36.97 -0.05 -8.04
N GLU A 30 -36.58 0.52 -6.92
CA GLU A 30 -37.34 0.37 -5.66
C GLU A 30 -38.26 1.57 -5.47
N ASP A 31 -39.59 1.27 -5.27
CA ASP A 31 -40.65 2.27 -5.06
C ASP A 31 -40.50 3.07 -3.74
N ARG A 32 -39.51 2.77 -2.94
CA ARG A 32 -39.21 3.44 -1.68
C ARG A 32 -37.88 4.16 -1.77
N GLU A 33 -37.85 5.41 -1.34
CA GLU A 33 -36.64 6.23 -1.18
C GLU A 33 -35.70 5.71 -0.06
N ILE A 34 -35.34 4.43 -0.10
CA ILE A 34 -34.46 3.84 0.90
C ILE A 34 -33.02 4.03 0.42
N GLU A 35 -32.31 4.90 1.11
CA GLU A 35 -30.88 5.01 0.95
C GLU A 35 -30.14 3.90 1.72
N THR A 36 -29.30 3.16 1.01
CA THR A 36 -28.40 2.15 1.58
C THR A 36 -26.95 2.58 1.42
N ALA A 37 -26.03 1.91 2.09
CA ALA A 37 -24.60 2.09 1.81
C ALA A 37 -24.30 1.67 0.36
N PHE A 38 -23.48 2.44 -0.35
CA PHE A 38 -22.98 2.01 -1.65
C PHE A 38 -22.12 0.77 -1.45
N PRO A 39 -22.27 -0.30 -2.25
CA PRO A 39 -21.54 -1.56 -2.08
C PRO A 39 -20.10 -1.45 -2.55
N PHE A 40 -19.30 -0.60 -1.90
CA PHE A 40 -17.92 -0.33 -2.25
C PHE A 40 -17.04 -1.57 -2.06
N GLU A 41 -17.43 -2.48 -1.18
CA GLU A 41 -16.75 -3.75 -0.91
C GLU A 41 -16.60 -4.61 -2.15
N ASP A 42 -17.54 -4.54 -3.10
CA ASP A 42 -17.50 -5.29 -4.37
C ASP A 42 -16.31 -4.86 -5.26
N TYR A 43 -15.72 -3.70 -4.99
CA TYR A 43 -14.61 -3.12 -5.76
C TYR A 43 -13.27 -3.30 -5.06
N GLU A 44 -13.23 -3.41 -3.72
CA GLU A 44 -12.02 -3.28 -2.92
C GLU A 44 -10.90 -4.22 -3.33
N ASP A 45 -11.18 -5.52 -3.45
CA ASP A 45 -10.16 -6.51 -3.77
C ASP A 45 -9.54 -6.29 -5.16
N PHE A 46 -10.34 -5.86 -6.13
CA PHE A 46 -9.84 -5.53 -7.46
C PHE A 46 -9.03 -4.24 -7.48
N LEU A 47 -9.47 -3.22 -6.75
CA LEU A 47 -8.76 -1.94 -6.64
C LEU A 47 -7.39 -2.11 -5.98
N LEU A 48 -7.25 -3.05 -5.05
CA LEU A 48 -6.00 -3.32 -4.34
C LEU A 48 -5.02 -4.20 -5.12
N ASN A 49 -5.41 -4.67 -6.30
CA ASN A 49 -4.58 -5.49 -7.17
C ASN A 49 -4.63 -4.95 -8.61
N TRP A 50 -3.69 -4.08 -8.93
CA TRP A 50 -3.63 -3.42 -10.24
C TRP A 50 -3.61 -4.41 -11.42
N ALA A 51 -3.09 -5.63 -11.23
CA ALA A 51 -2.99 -6.63 -12.29
C ALA A 51 -4.34 -7.22 -12.72
N VAL A 52 -5.36 -7.17 -11.83
CA VAL A 52 -6.71 -7.69 -12.11
C VAL A 52 -7.80 -6.61 -12.08
N SER A 53 -7.44 -5.36 -11.78
CA SER A 53 -8.38 -4.24 -11.66
C SER A 53 -9.17 -3.97 -12.95
N TYR A 54 -8.63 -4.35 -14.12
CA TYR A 54 -9.34 -4.28 -15.40
C TYR A 54 -10.66 -5.06 -15.40
N MET A 55 -10.82 -6.05 -14.51
CA MET A 55 -12.06 -6.83 -14.38
C MET A 55 -13.23 -5.98 -13.87
N LEU A 56 -12.96 -4.83 -13.25
CA LEU A 56 -13.99 -3.85 -12.87
C LEU A 56 -14.61 -3.15 -14.08
N ASN A 57 -13.99 -3.17 -15.26
CA ASN A 57 -14.54 -2.55 -16.47
C ASN A 57 -15.64 -3.42 -17.13
N GLN A 58 -16.64 -3.78 -16.34
CA GLN A 58 -17.84 -4.51 -16.74
C GLN A 58 -19.08 -3.74 -16.29
N ASN A 59 -20.16 -3.87 -17.02
CA ASN A 59 -21.41 -3.15 -16.73
C ASN A 59 -21.91 -3.35 -15.28
N LYS A 60 -21.71 -4.54 -14.70
CA LYS A 60 -22.14 -4.81 -13.32
C LYS A 60 -21.48 -3.89 -12.29
N TYR A 61 -20.27 -3.38 -12.57
CA TYR A 61 -19.54 -2.45 -11.72
C TYR A 61 -19.70 -0.99 -12.19
N THR A 62 -19.65 -0.75 -13.49
CA THR A 62 -19.69 0.63 -14.01
C THR A 62 -21.09 1.23 -13.99
N THR A 63 -22.16 0.44 -14.18
CA THR A 63 -23.54 0.94 -14.13
C THR A 63 -23.93 1.54 -12.77
N PRO A 64 -23.66 0.89 -11.62
CA PRO A 64 -23.91 1.51 -10.31
C PRO A 64 -23.19 2.84 -10.11
N LEU A 65 -21.94 2.98 -10.61
CA LEU A 65 -21.19 4.23 -10.52
C LEU A 65 -21.86 5.33 -11.35
N MET A 66 -22.27 5.02 -12.58
CA MET A 66 -22.98 5.97 -13.44
C MET A 66 -24.31 6.43 -12.82
N GLN A 67 -25.07 5.49 -12.23
CA GLN A 67 -26.30 5.82 -11.52
C GLN A 67 -26.05 6.74 -10.34
N ARG A 68 -25.00 6.48 -9.56
CA ARG A 68 -24.65 7.30 -8.39
C ARG A 68 -24.14 8.70 -8.79
N MET A 69 -23.37 8.81 -9.87
CA MET A 69 -22.93 10.11 -10.42
C MET A 69 -24.12 10.98 -10.89
N ALA A 70 -25.20 10.35 -11.36
CA ALA A 70 -26.39 11.06 -11.83
C ALA A 70 -27.16 11.82 -10.72
N TYR A 71 -26.80 11.65 -9.45
CA TYR A 71 -27.39 12.44 -8.36
C TYR A 71 -26.89 13.88 -8.33
N ASP A 72 -25.77 14.16 -8.97
CA ASP A 72 -25.15 15.49 -9.11
C ASP A 72 -24.98 16.22 -7.76
N ASP A 73 -24.70 15.43 -6.71
CA ASP A 73 -24.38 15.92 -5.37
C ASP A 73 -22.85 16.01 -5.12
N GLU A 74 -22.44 16.46 -3.95
CA GLU A 74 -21.02 16.59 -3.58
C GLU A 74 -20.25 15.27 -3.69
N ALA A 75 -20.92 14.13 -3.50
CA ALA A 75 -20.28 12.83 -3.62
C ALA A 75 -20.13 12.35 -5.07
N ALA A 76 -20.81 12.96 -6.04
CA ALA A 76 -20.75 12.57 -7.45
C ALA A 76 -19.31 12.60 -7.99
N VAL A 77 -18.49 13.56 -7.56
CA VAL A 77 -17.08 13.67 -7.96
C VAL A 77 -16.26 12.46 -7.53
N LYS A 78 -16.55 11.88 -6.36
CA LYS A 78 -15.86 10.68 -5.85
C LYS A 78 -16.12 9.46 -6.75
N PHE A 79 -17.37 9.29 -7.16
CA PHE A 79 -17.76 8.20 -8.06
C PHE A 79 -17.27 8.43 -9.49
N ARG A 80 -17.13 9.67 -9.93
CA ARG A 80 -16.49 10.00 -11.21
C ARG A 80 -15.02 9.56 -11.19
N ARG A 81 -14.26 9.89 -10.14
CA ARG A 81 -12.87 9.44 -9.96
C ARG A 81 -12.75 7.92 -10.01
N LEU A 82 -13.63 7.21 -9.31
CA LEU A 82 -13.66 5.73 -9.34
C LEU A 82 -14.01 5.20 -10.73
N TYR A 83 -14.99 5.81 -11.40
CA TYR A 83 -15.36 5.44 -12.77
C TYR A 83 -14.20 5.66 -13.74
N ASP A 84 -13.54 6.81 -13.69
CA ASP A 84 -12.42 7.17 -14.58
C ASP A 84 -11.21 6.25 -14.32
N LEU A 85 -10.91 5.93 -13.05
CA LEU A 85 -9.88 4.98 -12.68
C LEU A 85 -10.11 3.62 -13.34
N ILE A 86 -11.35 3.11 -13.28
CA ILE A 86 -11.73 1.82 -13.86
C ILE A 86 -11.73 1.88 -15.39
N LYS A 87 -12.38 2.90 -15.94
CA LYS A 87 -12.66 3.01 -17.38
C LYS A 87 -11.40 3.18 -18.20
N ASN A 88 -10.46 3.96 -17.68
CA ASN A 88 -9.18 4.26 -18.31
C ASN A 88 -8.03 3.34 -17.82
N ASN A 89 -8.36 2.37 -16.94
CA ASN A 89 -7.38 1.42 -16.40
C ASN A 89 -6.18 2.08 -15.72
N TYR A 90 -6.42 3.14 -14.93
CA TYR A 90 -5.36 3.90 -14.25
C TYR A 90 -4.78 3.22 -13.00
N SER A 91 -5.20 2.01 -12.66
CA SER A 91 -4.75 1.32 -11.44
C SER A 91 -3.24 1.21 -11.34
N TYR A 92 -2.54 0.86 -12.43
CA TYR A 92 -1.08 0.79 -12.43
C TYR A 92 -0.45 2.16 -12.17
N LEU A 93 -0.93 3.21 -12.82
CA LEU A 93 -0.48 4.59 -12.61
C LEU A 93 -0.66 5.00 -11.15
N VAL A 94 -1.83 4.77 -10.56
CA VAL A 94 -2.11 5.07 -9.15
C VAL A 94 -1.12 4.35 -8.23
N PHE A 95 -0.84 3.07 -8.45
CA PHE A 95 0.14 2.34 -7.66
C PHE A 95 1.56 2.88 -7.83
N GLN A 96 1.94 3.40 -9.01
CA GLN A 96 3.24 4.08 -9.18
C GLN A 96 3.29 5.37 -8.36
N CYS A 97 2.26 6.22 -8.41
CA CYS A 97 2.18 7.43 -7.58
C CYS A 97 2.28 7.12 -6.08
N LEU A 98 1.64 6.04 -5.60
CA LEU A 98 1.75 5.60 -4.21
C LEU A 98 3.15 5.10 -3.84
N LYS A 99 3.86 4.42 -4.77
CA LYS A 99 5.26 4.01 -4.57
C LYS A 99 6.19 5.21 -4.49
N ASP A 100 5.97 6.21 -5.35
CA ASP A 100 6.75 7.44 -5.35
C ASP A 100 6.51 8.25 -4.08
N LEU A 101 5.24 8.38 -3.65
CA LEU A 101 4.87 8.97 -2.35
C LEU A 101 5.61 8.30 -1.19
N LYS A 102 5.57 6.96 -1.13
CA LYS A 102 6.27 6.16 -0.10
C LYS A 102 7.79 6.39 -0.13
N ALA A 103 8.38 6.44 -1.32
CA ALA A 103 9.81 6.69 -1.48
C ALA A 103 10.19 8.08 -0.97
N THR A 104 9.42 9.12 -1.35
CA THR A 104 9.63 10.49 -0.89
C THR A 104 9.49 10.59 0.63
N LEU A 105 8.45 9.99 1.22
CA LEU A 105 8.25 9.98 2.68
C LEU A 105 9.30 9.20 3.45
N SER A 106 10.16 8.42 2.78
CA SER A 106 11.32 7.78 3.42
C SER A 106 12.47 8.77 3.67
N SER A 107 12.55 9.88 2.94
CA SER A 107 13.57 10.93 3.07
C SER A 107 13.01 12.27 3.54
N GLU A 108 11.78 12.63 3.14
CA GLU A 108 11.16 13.92 3.41
C GLU A 108 10.06 13.82 4.49
N GLU A 109 9.79 14.94 5.19
CA GLU A 109 8.77 15.01 6.26
C GLU A 109 7.33 15.06 5.72
N SER A 110 7.14 15.52 4.48
CA SER A 110 5.87 15.52 3.75
C SER A 110 6.08 15.28 2.28
N ALA A 111 5.05 14.80 1.60
CA ALA A 111 5.04 14.62 0.15
C ALA A 111 3.62 14.81 -0.38
N ILE A 112 3.50 15.13 -1.66
CA ILE A 112 2.22 15.29 -2.35
C ILE A 112 1.96 14.02 -3.16
N LEU A 113 0.78 13.41 -2.92
CA LEU A 113 0.21 12.43 -3.83
C LEU A 113 -0.54 13.19 -4.91
N ASP A 114 0.03 13.28 -6.08
CA ASP A 114 -0.55 13.95 -7.25
C ASP A 114 -0.93 12.92 -8.32
N ILE A 115 -2.22 12.88 -8.66
CA ILE A 115 -2.78 12.00 -9.71
C ILE A 115 -3.70 12.87 -10.58
N PRO A 116 -3.12 13.62 -11.52
CA PRO A 116 -3.88 14.59 -12.35
C PRO A 116 -5.01 13.93 -13.15
N GLU A 117 -4.83 12.68 -13.58
CA GLU A 117 -5.82 11.92 -14.35
C GLU A 117 -7.12 11.68 -13.57
N LEU A 118 -7.08 11.80 -12.26
CA LEU A 118 -8.23 11.64 -11.35
C LEU A 118 -8.58 12.93 -10.60
N ASP A 119 -7.93 14.04 -10.91
CA ASP A 119 -8.08 15.30 -10.17
C ASP A 119 -7.87 15.09 -8.65
N ILE A 120 -6.76 14.43 -8.30
CA ILE A 120 -6.39 14.14 -6.92
C ILE A 120 -5.04 14.79 -6.61
N GLU A 121 -5.03 15.66 -5.61
CA GLU A 121 -3.84 16.22 -5.00
C GLU A 121 -4.00 16.15 -3.48
N LEU A 122 -3.14 15.40 -2.80
CA LEU A 122 -3.18 15.21 -1.35
C LEU A 122 -1.79 15.38 -0.75
N GLU A 123 -1.65 16.29 0.20
CA GLU A 123 -0.46 16.35 1.04
C GLU A 123 -0.53 15.27 2.12
N VAL A 124 0.56 14.50 2.25
CA VAL A 124 0.69 13.44 3.25
C VAL A 124 1.98 13.67 4.02
N THR A 125 1.89 13.71 5.35
CA THR A 125 3.06 13.80 6.22
C THR A 125 3.61 12.41 6.56
N ARG A 126 4.92 12.34 6.88
CA ARG A 126 5.55 11.11 7.37
C ARG A 126 4.85 10.56 8.62
N VAL A 127 4.39 11.43 9.51
CA VAL A 127 3.65 11.04 10.71
C VAL A 127 2.37 10.30 10.34
N GLN A 128 1.56 10.85 9.46
CA GLN A 128 0.34 10.20 8.97
C GLN A 128 0.65 8.87 8.28
N PHE A 129 1.71 8.84 7.46
CA PHE A 129 2.13 7.61 6.81
C PHE A 129 2.50 6.51 7.81
N GLU A 130 3.30 6.83 8.84
CA GLU A 130 3.70 5.89 9.89
C GLU A 130 2.49 5.42 10.71
N GLU A 131 1.52 6.30 10.99
CA GLU A 131 0.25 5.93 11.63
C GLU A 131 -0.55 4.93 10.77
N PHE A 132 -0.63 5.14 9.46
CA PHE A 132 -1.34 4.23 8.56
C PHE A 132 -0.75 2.81 8.57
N ILE A 133 0.56 2.69 8.67
CA ILE A 133 1.26 1.40 8.67
C ILE A 133 1.57 0.85 10.07
N GLN A 134 1.06 1.48 11.15
CA GLN A 134 1.38 1.12 12.54
C GLN A 134 1.12 -0.36 12.86
N GLU A 135 0.04 -0.94 12.32
CA GLU A 135 -0.23 -2.37 12.51
C GLU A 135 0.84 -3.26 11.87
N LEU A 136 1.37 -2.86 10.71
CA LEU A 136 2.46 -3.58 10.06
C LEU A 136 3.74 -3.48 10.87
N LEU A 137 4.03 -2.30 11.41
CA LEU A 137 5.20 -2.08 12.29
C LEU A 137 5.10 -2.96 13.54
N ASN A 138 3.93 -3.03 14.16
CA ASN A 138 3.69 -3.89 15.33
C ASN A 138 3.85 -5.39 14.98
N LYS A 139 3.37 -5.82 13.81
CA LYS A 139 3.58 -7.20 13.33
C LYS A 139 5.06 -7.49 13.08
N PHE A 140 5.78 -6.51 12.54
CA PHE A 140 7.21 -6.63 12.29
C PHE A 140 8.00 -6.81 13.60
N GLN A 141 7.73 -5.98 14.63
CA GLN A 141 8.36 -6.12 15.96
C GLN A 141 8.09 -7.49 16.58
N ARG A 142 6.82 -7.95 16.52
CA ARG A 142 6.46 -9.29 17.03
C ARG A 142 7.21 -10.38 16.29
N ALA A 143 7.30 -10.29 14.96
CA ALA A 143 8.01 -11.30 14.16
C ALA A 143 9.51 -11.37 14.53
N ILE A 144 10.17 -10.25 14.84
CA ILE A 144 11.55 -10.25 15.31
C ILE A 144 11.64 -10.93 16.68
N SER A 145 10.76 -10.58 17.62
CA SER A 145 10.73 -11.19 18.95
C SER A 145 10.50 -12.70 18.89
N ASP A 146 9.54 -13.14 18.09
CA ASP A 146 9.24 -14.55 17.87
C ASP A 146 10.43 -15.31 17.25
N LEU A 147 11.12 -14.68 16.30
CA LEU A 147 12.32 -15.25 15.67
C LEU A 147 13.44 -15.48 16.70
N LEU A 148 13.73 -14.47 17.52
CA LEU A 148 14.73 -14.56 18.58
C LEU A 148 14.38 -15.65 19.61
N ASN A 149 13.12 -15.70 20.05
CA ASN A 149 12.63 -16.70 20.99
C ASN A 149 12.78 -18.11 20.40
N ARG A 150 12.40 -18.34 19.15
CA ARG A 150 12.55 -19.64 18.46
C ARG A 150 14.01 -20.07 18.31
N ALA A 151 14.90 -19.10 18.09
CA ALA A 151 16.34 -19.34 17.99
C ALA A 151 17.00 -19.55 19.37
N GLY A 152 16.31 -19.26 20.47
CA GLY A 152 16.88 -19.27 21.81
C GLY A 152 17.94 -18.19 22.03
N LEU A 153 17.85 -17.09 21.26
CA LEU A 153 18.84 -16.01 21.28
C LEU A 153 18.24 -14.74 21.87
N GLN A 154 19.12 -13.92 22.47
CA GLN A 154 18.81 -12.57 22.91
C GLN A 154 19.34 -11.56 21.87
N SER A 155 18.75 -10.35 21.83
CA SER A 155 19.18 -9.30 20.88
C SER A 155 20.66 -8.96 20.99
N HIS A 156 21.25 -9.05 22.21
CA HIS A 156 22.66 -8.77 22.43
C HIS A 156 23.61 -9.82 21.82
N GLU A 157 23.13 -11.04 21.57
CA GLU A 157 23.90 -12.14 20.97
C GLU A 157 23.94 -12.04 19.43
N ILE A 158 23.03 -11.25 18.82
CA ILE A 158 23.07 -10.97 17.39
C ILE A 158 24.28 -10.09 17.09
N GLN A 159 25.13 -10.52 16.16
CA GLN A 159 26.35 -9.81 15.78
C GLN A 159 26.11 -8.77 14.70
N LEU A 160 25.20 -9.04 13.76
CA LEU A 160 24.94 -8.20 12.60
C LEU A 160 23.47 -8.33 12.17
N VAL A 161 22.85 -7.20 11.87
CA VAL A 161 21.53 -7.11 11.23
C VAL A 161 21.69 -6.38 9.91
N ILE A 162 21.39 -7.08 8.81
CA ILE A 162 21.48 -6.50 7.47
C ILE A 162 20.09 -6.05 7.03
N ARG A 163 19.96 -4.77 6.71
CA ARG A 163 18.76 -4.14 6.15
C ARG A 163 18.85 -4.12 4.63
N THR A 164 17.83 -4.69 3.95
CA THR A 164 17.74 -4.66 2.48
C THR A 164 16.29 -4.59 2.02
N GLY A 165 16.06 -4.20 0.77
CA GLY A 165 14.75 -4.00 0.16
C GLY A 165 14.11 -2.65 0.48
N GLY A 166 13.27 -2.12 -0.44
CA GLY A 166 12.71 -0.77 -0.36
C GLY A 166 11.97 -0.44 0.93
N SER A 167 11.24 -1.40 1.52
CA SER A 167 10.54 -1.17 2.81
C SER A 167 11.49 -0.98 3.99
N SER A 168 12.77 -1.38 3.88
CA SER A 168 13.77 -1.17 4.92
C SER A 168 14.24 0.30 5.01
N LEU A 169 13.90 1.11 4.01
CA LEU A 169 14.19 2.55 3.99
C LEU A 169 13.21 3.37 4.82
N ILE A 170 12.06 2.80 5.18
CA ILE A 170 11.04 3.48 6.01
C ILE A 170 11.66 3.84 7.37
N PRO A 171 11.65 5.13 7.79
CA PRO A 171 12.31 5.56 9.02
C PRO A 171 11.85 4.82 10.28
N ALA A 172 10.54 4.52 10.39
CA ALA A 172 10.01 3.74 11.51
C ALA A 172 10.59 2.31 11.58
N VAL A 173 10.84 1.66 10.43
CA VAL A 173 11.48 0.34 10.38
C VAL A 173 12.93 0.43 10.89
N LYS A 174 13.63 1.49 10.46
CA LYS A 174 15.01 1.75 10.92
C LYS A 174 15.04 1.96 12.44
N ARG A 175 14.16 2.82 12.98
CA ARG A 175 14.09 3.05 14.44
C ARG A 175 13.87 1.76 15.23
N ILE A 176 12.91 0.93 14.81
CA ILE A 176 12.62 -0.36 15.45
C ILE A 176 13.86 -1.25 15.52
N LEU A 177 14.61 -1.33 14.41
CA LEU A 177 15.82 -2.15 14.36
C LEU A 177 16.95 -1.56 15.19
N ASP A 178 17.17 -0.25 15.11
CA ASP A 178 18.23 0.44 15.86
C ASP A 178 17.99 0.38 17.39
N GLU A 179 16.73 0.45 17.84
CA GLU A 179 16.34 0.29 19.25
C GLU A 179 16.59 -1.14 19.76
N GLN A 180 16.31 -2.14 18.95
CA GLN A 180 16.43 -3.54 19.34
C GLN A 180 17.85 -4.10 19.19
N PHE A 181 18.63 -3.58 18.23
CA PHE A 181 19.95 -4.07 17.86
C PHE A 181 20.99 -2.93 17.76
N ALA A 182 21.04 -2.09 18.80
CA ALA A 182 21.87 -0.88 18.82
C ALA A 182 23.30 -1.12 18.31
N GLY A 183 23.72 -0.35 17.31
CA GLY A 183 25.07 -0.39 16.73
C GLY A 183 25.39 -1.62 15.87
N LYS A 184 24.42 -2.48 15.59
CA LYS A 184 24.61 -3.72 14.83
C LYS A 184 23.88 -3.71 13.47
N VAL A 185 23.07 -2.68 13.20
CA VAL A 185 22.28 -2.56 11.97
C VAL A 185 23.12 -1.92 10.89
N VAL A 186 23.27 -2.62 9.77
CA VAL A 186 23.91 -2.10 8.57
C VAL A 186 22.94 -2.11 7.42
N GLU A 187 23.06 -1.12 6.55
CA GLU A 187 22.33 -1.05 5.30
C GLU A 187 23.15 -1.71 4.20
N HIS A 188 22.55 -2.62 3.47
CA HIS A 188 23.08 -3.14 2.22
C HIS A 188 22.20 -2.63 1.08
N ASP A 189 22.77 -2.43 -0.11
CA ASP A 189 22.03 -1.90 -1.26
C ASP A 189 20.64 -2.55 -1.36
N PRO A 190 19.56 -1.75 -1.18
CA PRO A 190 18.21 -2.29 -1.06
C PRO A 190 17.68 -2.89 -2.36
N PHE A 191 18.26 -2.58 -3.51
CA PHE A 191 17.74 -2.96 -4.82
C PHE A 191 18.56 -4.04 -5.51
N SER A 192 19.87 -4.13 -5.25
CA SER A 192 20.77 -5.10 -5.92
C SER A 192 21.11 -6.33 -5.08
N SER A 193 20.76 -6.36 -3.79
CA SER A 193 21.15 -7.43 -2.85
C SER A 193 20.78 -8.83 -3.33
N VAL A 194 19.58 -9.00 -3.91
CA VAL A 194 19.12 -10.31 -4.40
C VAL A 194 19.93 -10.74 -5.62
N ALA A 195 20.10 -9.85 -6.59
CA ALA A 195 20.88 -10.13 -7.81
C ALA A 195 22.35 -10.43 -7.48
N ALA A 196 22.95 -9.63 -6.60
CA ALA A 196 24.33 -9.83 -6.13
C ALA A 196 24.46 -11.17 -5.37
N GLY A 197 23.50 -11.47 -4.49
CA GLY A 197 23.45 -12.74 -3.75
C GLY A 197 23.37 -13.97 -4.67
N LEU A 198 22.52 -13.92 -5.70
CA LEU A 198 22.41 -14.98 -6.71
C LEU A 198 23.72 -15.14 -7.50
N ALA A 199 24.33 -14.03 -7.94
CA ALA A 199 25.61 -14.06 -8.66
C ALA A 199 26.74 -14.66 -7.79
N ILE A 200 26.79 -14.29 -6.50
CA ILE A 200 27.78 -14.86 -5.57
C ILE A 200 27.53 -16.35 -5.33
N ALA A 201 26.25 -16.75 -5.17
CA ALA A 201 25.88 -18.15 -4.96
C ALA A 201 26.29 -19.01 -6.16
N GLU A 202 26.04 -18.55 -7.38
CA GLU A 202 26.47 -19.24 -8.61
C GLU A 202 28.00 -19.29 -8.72
N TYR A 203 28.68 -18.16 -8.55
CA TYR A 203 30.13 -18.09 -8.59
C TYR A 203 30.81 -19.05 -7.60
N ARG A 204 30.21 -19.22 -6.42
CA ARG A 204 30.72 -20.11 -5.35
C ARG A 204 30.15 -21.53 -5.42
N ASN A 205 29.36 -21.87 -6.44
CA ASN A 205 28.67 -23.16 -6.60
C ASN A 205 27.84 -23.59 -5.36
N LEU A 206 27.23 -22.61 -4.64
CA LEU A 206 26.46 -22.92 -3.42
C LEU A 206 25.13 -23.63 -3.72
N GLY A 207 24.59 -23.49 -4.93
CA GLY A 207 23.35 -24.13 -5.37
C GLY A 207 23.46 -25.64 -5.66
N GLN A 208 24.66 -26.18 -5.74
CA GLN A 208 24.87 -27.63 -6.03
C GLN A 208 24.88 -28.52 -4.78
N LYS A 209 24.60 -27.96 -3.58
CA LYS A 209 24.61 -28.68 -2.29
C LYS A 209 23.22 -28.78 -1.62
N LEU A 210 22.14 -28.49 -2.36
CA LEU A 210 20.76 -28.65 -1.89
C LEU A 210 20.10 -29.88 -2.51
#